data_d517744f1f0fce83e1c4949638d58242
#
_entry.id   d517744f1f0fce83e1c4949638d58242
#
_cell.length_a   1.000
_cell.length_b   1.000
_cell.length_c   1.000
_cell.angle_alpha   90.00
_cell.angle_beta   90.00
_cell.angle_gamma   90.00
#
_symmetry.space_group_name_H-M   'P 1'
#
loop_
_entity.id
_entity.type
_entity.pdbx_description
1 polymer ?
#
loop_
_entity_poly.entity_id
_entity_poly.type
_entity_poly.pdbx_seq_one_letter_code
_entity_poly.pdbx_strand_id
1 'polypeptide(L)'
;MLDFRINTFLAVCETMNFTEAAKRLHITQPAVSQHIRFLENEYNTQLFLYHNKQLYITQTGKLLKKRLMTMKNDQLAILEEMKHASYQVESLSIGVTMTIGEY
;
A
#
# COMPACT_ATOMS: atom_id res chain seq x y z
N MET A 1 -8.09 3.38 2.28
CA MET A 1 -6.85 3.43 3.07
C MET A 1 -6.21 2.06 3.10
N LEU A 2 -4.91 2.00 2.90
CA LEU A 2 -4.23 0.72 2.87
C LEU A 2 -3.95 0.23 4.27
N ASP A 3 -4.21 -1.05 4.47
CA ASP A 3 -3.99 -1.74 5.73
C ASP A 3 -2.50 -2.05 5.86
N PHE A 4 -2.02 -2.24 7.10
CA PHE A 4 -0.62 -2.59 7.32
C PHE A 4 -0.26 -3.94 6.68
N ARG A 5 -1.21 -4.84 6.54
CA ARG A 5 -0.97 -6.12 5.87
C ARG A 5 -0.70 -5.92 4.39
N ILE A 6 -1.34 -4.93 3.80
CA ILE A 6 -1.09 -4.57 2.41
C ILE A 6 0.34 -4.06 2.26
N ASN A 7 0.80 -3.24 3.18
CA ASN A 7 2.18 -2.76 3.16
C ASN A 7 3.16 -3.93 3.27
N THR A 8 2.83 -4.92 4.10
CA THR A 8 3.65 -6.13 4.22
C THR A 8 3.71 -6.87 2.88
N PHE A 9 2.56 -7.04 2.23
CA PHE A 9 2.51 -7.70 0.94
C PHE A 9 3.39 -6.99 -0.09
N LEU A 10 3.29 -5.66 -0.15
CA LEU A 10 4.08 -4.89 -1.11
C LEU A 10 5.58 -4.98 -0.81
N ALA A 11 5.95 -5.01 0.47
CA ALA A 11 7.35 -5.18 0.84
C ALA A 11 7.87 -6.55 0.41
N VAL A 12 7.05 -7.60 0.53
CA VAL A 12 7.44 -8.92 0.07
C VAL A 12 7.58 -8.94 -1.45
N CYS A 13 6.68 -8.24 -2.15
CA CYS A 13 6.80 -8.13 -3.61
C CYS A 13 8.11 -7.48 -4.03
N GLU A 14 8.57 -6.49 -3.28
CA GLU A 14 9.80 -5.79 -3.62
C GLU A 14 11.04 -6.59 -3.30
N THR A 15 11.04 -7.28 -2.17
CA THR A 15 12.22 -8.01 -1.72
C THR A 15 12.26 -9.45 -2.21
N MET A 16 11.08 -10.02 -2.47
CA MET A 16 10.91 -11.44 -2.78
C MET A 16 11.61 -12.31 -1.74
N ASN A 17 11.52 -11.87 -0.48
CA ASN A 17 12.16 -12.55 0.64
C ASN A 17 11.47 -12.13 1.92
N PHE A 18 10.85 -13.10 2.62
CA PHE A 18 10.09 -12.79 3.82
C PHE A 18 10.97 -12.19 4.91
N THR A 19 12.19 -12.70 5.06
CA THR A 19 13.10 -12.21 6.08
C THR A 19 13.52 -10.77 5.80
N GLU A 20 13.83 -10.47 4.55
CA GLU A 20 14.20 -9.12 4.17
C GLU A 20 13.03 -8.14 4.32
N ALA A 21 11.83 -8.59 3.96
CA ALA A 21 10.64 -7.76 4.16
C ALA A 21 10.43 -7.46 5.64
N ALA A 22 10.64 -8.46 6.49
CA ALA A 22 10.50 -8.27 7.94
C ALA A 22 11.48 -7.24 8.45
N LYS A 23 12.74 -7.31 8.00
CA LYS A 23 13.74 -6.33 8.39
C LYS A 23 13.35 -4.92 7.95
N ARG A 24 12.90 -4.79 6.72
CA ARG A 24 12.50 -3.49 6.18
C ARG A 24 11.34 -2.88 6.97
N LEU A 25 10.41 -3.71 7.41
CA LEU A 25 9.23 -3.26 8.11
C LEU A 25 9.41 -3.23 9.64
N HIS A 26 10.58 -3.66 10.13
CA HIS A 26 10.87 -3.72 11.57
C HIS A 26 9.87 -4.60 12.32
N ILE A 27 9.54 -5.74 11.74
CA ILE A 27 8.69 -6.75 12.36
C ILE A 27 9.38 -8.11 12.22
N THR A 28 8.78 -9.14 12.82
CA THR A 28 9.36 -10.47 12.76
C THR A 28 8.96 -11.17 11.47
N GLN A 29 9.74 -12.17 11.07
CA GLN A 29 9.41 -12.96 9.90
C GLN A 29 8.09 -13.72 10.07
N PRO A 30 7.80 -14.32 11.24
CA PRO A 30 6.49 -14.93 11.42
C PRO A 30 5.33 -13.94 11.28
N ALA A 31 5.53 -12.68 11.66
CA ALA A 31 4.48 -11.67 11.47
C ALA A 31 4.24 -11.43 9.98
N VAL A 32 5.32 -11.36 9.19
CA VAL A 32 5.17 -11.23 7.74
C VAL A 32 4.37 -12.41 7.18
N SER A 33 4.74 -13.63 7.58
CA SER A 33 4.04 -14.83 7.13
C SER A 33 2.56 -14.80 7.48
N GLN A 34 2.23 -14.33 8.69
CA GLN A 34 0.85 -14.25 9.13
C GLN A 34 0.06 -13.22 8.32
N HIS A 35 0.67 -12.08 8.02
CA HIS A 35 0.03 -11.05 7.22
C HIS A 35 -0.28 -11.57 5.83
N ILE A 36 0.66 -12.28 5.22
CA ILE A 36 0.46 -12.83 3.88
C ILE A 36 -0.64 -13.88 3.92
N ARG A 37 -0.61 -14.77 4.93
CA ARG A 37 -1.65 -15.78 5.04
C ARG A 37 -3.02 -15.17 5.24
N PHE A 38 -3.11 -14.09 6.00
CA PHE A 38 -4.38 -13.39 6.18
C PHE A 38 -4.93 -12.91 4.82
N LEU A 39 -4.06 -12.31 4.02
CA LEU A 39 -4.48 -11.83 2.71
C LEU A 39 -4.86 -12.98 1.78
N GLU A 40 -4.12 -14.09 1.83
CA GLU A 40 -4.44 -15.25 1.02
C GLU A 40 -5.81 -15.82 1.40
N ASN A 41 -6.14 -15.81 2.69
CA ASN A 41 -7.45 -16.25 3.14
C ASN A 41 -8.53 -15.26 2.72
N GLU A 42 -8.24 -13.99 2.80
CA GLU A 42 -9.19 -12.94 2.44
C GLU A 42 -9.60 -13.05 0.98
N TYR A 43 -8.61 -13.28 0.11
CA TYR A 43 -8.86 -13.35 -1.34
C TYR A 43 -9.01 -14.77 -1.85
N ASN A 44 -8.93 -15.74 -0.95
CA ASN A 44 -9.09 -17.16 -1.26
C ASN A 44 -8.19 -17.60 -2.41
N THR A 45 -6.93 -17.22 -2.36
CA THR A 45 -5.95 -17.58 -3.37
C THR A 45 -4.56 -17.48 -2.78
N GLN A 46 -3.62 -18.19 -3.33
CA GLN A 46 -2.23 -18.06 -2.94
C GLN A 46 -1.62 -16.88 -3.66
N LEU A 47 -0.85 -16.09 -2.94
CA LEU A 47 -0.19 -14.92 -3.50
C LEU A 47 1.28 -15.20 -3.78
N PHE A 48 1.89 -16.09 -3.00
CA PHE A 48 3.28 -16.48 -3.17
C PHE A 48 3.41 -17.98 -3.06
N LEU A 49 4.43 -18.52 -3.70
CA LEU A 49 4.75 -19.95 -3.65
C LEU A 49 6.24 -20.11 -3.43
N TYR A 50 6.60 -21.12 -2.63
CA TYR A 50 7.98 -21.53 -2.46
C TYR A 50 8.24 -22.73 -3.34
N HIS A 51 9.32 -22.68 -4.11
CA HIS A 51 9.72 -23.82 -4.94
C HIS A 51 11.23 -23.81 -5.00
N ASN A 52 11.85 -24.93 -4.67
CA ASN A 52 13.32 -25.05 -4.67
C ASN A 52 13.97 -23.94 -3.88
N LYS A 53 13.44 -23.68 -2.69
CA LYS A 53 13.98 -22.68 -1.75
C LYS A 53 13.92 -21.25 -2.31
N GLN A 54 13.08 -21.01 -3.28
CA GLN A 54 12.93 -19.70 -3.88
C GLN A 54 11.48 -19.28 -3.84
N LEU A 55 11.25 -18.01 -3.60
CA LEU A 55 9.91 -17.44 -3.52
C LEU A 55 9.48 -16.92 -4.87
N TYR A 56 8.26 -17.26 -5.25
CA TYR A 56 7.67 -16.81 -6.51
C TYR A 56 6.33 -16.16 -6.22
N ILE A 57 5.99 -15.16 -7.02
CA ILE A 57 4.68 -14.54 -6.92
C ILE A 57 3.73 -15.24 -7.90
N THR A 58 2.49 -15.50 -7.47
CA THR A 58 1.50 -16.14 -8.34
C THR A 58 0.88 -15.12 -9.28
N GLN A 59 0.09 -15.60 -10.24
CA GLN A 59 -0.63 -14.70 -11.13
C GLN A 59 -1.58 -13.79 -10.35
N THR A 60 -2.29 -14.37 -9.36
CA THR A 60 -3.17 -13.57 -8.53
C THR A 60 -2.39 -12.61 -7.65
N GLY A 61 -1.18 -13.01 -7.22
CA GLY A 61 -0.30 -12.10 -6.51
C GLY A 61 0.11 -10.91 -7.35
N LYS A 62 0.42 -11.16 -8.62
CA LYS A 62 0.77 -10.08 -9.55
C LYS A 62 -0.41 -9.14 -9.78
N LEU A 63 -1.60 -9.70 -9.89
CA LEU A 63 -2.79 -8.89 -10.08
C LEU A 63 -3.04 -8.03 -8.85
N LEU A 64 -2.93 -8.61 -7.67
CA LEU A 64 -3.11 -7.86 -6.43
C LEU A 64 -2.08 -6.75 -6.32
N LYS A 65 -0.82 -7.05 -6.62
CA LYS A 65 0.24 -6.05 -6.59
C LYS A 65 -0.11 -4.87 -7.48
N LYS A 66 -0.54 -5.16 -8.70
CA LYS A 66 -0.88 -4.12 -9.67
C LYS A 66 -2.00 -3.23 -9.14
N ARG A 67 -3.06 -3.85 -8.61
CA ARG A 67 -4.20 -3.08 -8.11
C ARG A 67 -3.84 -2.26 -6.89
N LEU A 68 -3.03 -2.83 -5.99
CA LEU A 68 -2.64 -2.11 -4.78
C LEU A 68 -1.70 -0.95 -5.10
N MET A 69 -0.81 -1.12 -6.07
CA MET A 69 0.06 -0.03 -6.48
C MET A 69 -0.77 1.11 -7.09
N THR A 70 -1.80 0.78 -7.86
CA THR A 70 -2.69 1.80 -8.40
C THR A 70 -3.41 2.54 -7.27
N MET A 71 -3.93 1.82 -6.29
CA MET A 71 -4.60 2.45 -5.15
C MET A 71 -3.67 3.36 -4.37
N LYS A 72 -2.43 2.91 -4.17
CA LYS A 72 -1.45 3.70 -3.44
C LYS A 72 -1.11 4.97 -4.20
N ASN A 73 -0.94 4.87 -5.51
CA ASN A 73 -0.67 6.04 -6.34
C ASN A 73 -1.84 7.00 -6.33
N ASP A 74 -3.06 6.48 -6.38
CA ASP A 74 -4.26 7.31 -6.31
C ASP A 74 -4.33 8.05 -4.97
N GLN A 75 -3.99 7.37 -3.89
CA GLN A 75 -3.99 7.99 -2.57
C GLN A 75 -2.98 9.12 -2.50
N LEU A 76 -1.79 8.91 -3.05
CA LEU A 76 -0.77 9.95 -3.10
C LEU A 76 -1.22 11.12 -3.97
N ALA A 77 -1.89 10.82 -5.08
CA ALA A 77 -2.41 11.88 -5.95
C ALA A 77 -3.46 12.71 -5.24
N ILE A 78 -4.32 12.07 -4.46
CA ILE A 78 -5.33 12.78 -3.68
C ILE A 78 -4.66 13.72 -2.68
N LEU A 79 -3.61 13.23 -2.00
CA LEU A 79 -2.89 14.06 -1.04
C LEU A 79 -2.27 15.28 -1.73
N GLU A 80 -1.66 15.09 -2.88
CA GLU A 80 -1.06 16.18 -3.62
C GLU A 80 -2.11 17.18 -4.07
N GLU A 81 -3.23 16.67 -4.58
CA GLU A 81 -4.31 17.53 -5.03
C GLU A 81 -4.89 18.34 -3.87
N MET A 82 -5.03 17.72 -2.71
CA MET A 82 -5.54 18.42 -1.55
C MET A 82 -4.58 19.49 -1.07
N LYS A 83 -3.29 19.19 -1.06
CA LYS A 83 -2.27 20.19 -0.70
C LYS A 83 -2.30 21.37 -1.65
N HIS A 84 -2.38 21.08 -2.95
CA HIS A 84 -2.38 22.13 -3.97
C HIS A 84 -3.63 23.00 -3.83
N ALA A 85 -4.77 22.38 -3.66
CA ALA A 85 -6.03 23.10 -3.51
C ALA A 85 -6.01 23.95 -2.23
N SER A 86 -5.50 23.41 -1.15
CA SER A 86 -5.40 24.15 0.11
C SER A 86 -4.49 25.35 -0.01
N TYR A 87 -3.37 25.19 -0.71
CA TYR A 87 -2.44 26.28 -0.92
C TYR A 87 -3.07 27.38 -1.74
N GLN A 88 -3.77 27.03 -2.81
CA GLN A 88 -4.44 28.00 -3.65
C GLN A 88 -5.56 28.72 -2.90
N VAL A 89 -6.27 28.00 -2.06
CA VAL A 89 -7.33 28.57 -1.28
C VAL A 89 -6.78 29.60 -0.31
N GLU A 90 -5.68 29.29 0.36
CA GLU A 90 -5.04 30.26 1.26
C GLU A 90 -4.59 31.49 0.51
N SER A 91 -4.05 31.28 -0.66
CA SER A 91 -3.59 32.36 -1.49
C SER A 91 -4.75 33.29 -1.88
N LEU A 92 -5.91 32.71 -2.15
CA LEU A 92 -7.09 33.48 -2.51
C LEU A 92 -7.77 34.10 -1.32
N SER A 93 -7.64 33.51 -0.18
CA SER A 93 -8.38 33.91 1.00
C SER A 93 -7.90 35.23 1.56
N ILE A 94 -6.83 35.78 1.07
CA ILE A 94 -6.37 37.07 1.51
C ILE A 94 -7.46 38.11 1.33
N GLY A 95 -8.24 37.96 0.29
CA GLY A 95 -9.29 38.88 0.04
C GLY A 95 -10.69 38.33 0.29
N VAL A 96 -10.80 37.03 0.28
CA VAL A 96 -12.11 36.40 0.39
C VAL A 96 -12.01 35.26 1.34
N THR A 97 -12.82 35.29 2.33
CA THR A 97 -12.60 34.31 3.34
C THR A 97 -13.62 33.25 3.43
N MET A 98 -14.82 33.50 3.20
CA MET A 98 -15.77 32.59 3.67
C MET A 98 -16.01 31.39 2.95
N THR A 99 -16.05 31.36 1.74
CA THR A 99 -16.54 30.21 1.02
C THR A 99 -15.79 28.96 1.30
N ILE A 100 -14.64 29.07 1.89
CA ILE A 100 -13.85 27.91 1.99
C ILE A 100 -14.21 26.99 3.06
N GLY A 101 -14.58 27.45 4.15
CA GLY A 101 -14.90 26.61 5.27
C GLY A 101 -16.08 25.72 5.05
N GLU A 102 -16.72 25.86 3.93
CA GLU A 102 -17.94 25.16 3.70
C GLU A 102 -17.80 23.73 3.32
N TYR A 103 -16.68 23.28 3.08
CA TYR A 103 -16.57 21.88 2.72
C TYR A 103 -16.46 21.02 3.91
#